data_81f94753215dc8d8425d46861f08c4d7
#
_entry.id   81f94753215dc8d8425d46861f08c4d7
#
_cell.length_a   1.000
_cell.length_b   1.000
_cell.length_c   1.000
_cell.angle_alpha   90.00
_cell.angle_beta   90.00
_cell.angle_gamma   90.00
#
_symmetry.space_group_name_H-M   'P 1'
#
loop_
_entity.id
_entity.type
_entity.pdbx_description
1 polymer ?
#
loop_
_entity_poly.entity_id
_entity_poly.type
_entity_poly.pdbx_seq_one_letter_code
_entity_poly.pdbx_strand_id
1 'polypeptide(L)'
;MQAISARRLFDGNSWLEDHALLVDGEHIAAVLPLAEVPTDAPTTDLGDMTLAAGLIDIQVNGGGGVMFNIDPSADGLATITSAHRQYGTTAIMPTVISDTAAVQQTAANAVSDAQARGEAGVLGLHLEGPHFD
;
A
#
# COMPACT_ATOMS: atom_id res chain seq x y z
N MET A 1 -1.30 22.04 1.48
CA MET A 1 0.00 21.34 1.34
C MET A 1 0.63 21.15 2.71
N GLN A 2 1.34 20.05 2.93
CA GLN A 2 2.13 19.77 4.13
C GLN A 2 3.47 19.17 3.72
N ALA A 3 4.50 19.36 4.54
CA ALA A 3 5.82 18.78 4.30
C ALA A 3 6.08 17.62 5.28
N ILE A 4 6.78 16.60 4.80
CA ILE A 4 7.25 15.48 5.63
C ILE A 4 8.75 15.37 5.41
N SER A 5 9.52 15.46 6.48
CA SER A 5 10.97 15.28 6.43
C SER A 5 11.42 14.08 7.25
N ALA A 6 12.57 13.55 6.92
CA ALA A 6 13.25 12.49 7.64
C ALA A 6 14.75 12.64 7.44
N ARG A 7 15.58 11.95 8.24
CA ARG A 7 17.02 11.95 8.05
C ARG A 7 17.43 11.60 6.62
N ARG A 8 16.74 10.64 6.00
CA ARG A 8 16.98 10.25 4.61
C ARG A 8 15.66 10.02 3.90
N LEU A 9 15.62 10.41 2.64
CA LEU A 9 14.51 10.16 1.74
C LEU A 9 15.03 9.37 0.54
N PHE A 10 14.29 8.33 0.15
CA PHE A 10 14.53 7.58 -1.09
C PHE A 10 13.42 7.90 -2.09
N ASP A 11 13.76 8.56 -3.19
CA ASP A 11 12.80 9.00 -4.21
C ASP A 11 12.44 7.92 -5.26
N GLY A 12 12.96 6.69 -5.07
CA GLY A 12 12.82 5.58 -6.01
C GLY A 12 14.07 5.36 -6.87
N ASN A 13 15.01 6.32 -6.88
CA ASN A 13 16.25 6.25 -7.63
C ASN A 13 17.48 6.61 -6.80
N SER A 14 17.37 7.63 -5.96
CA SER A 14 18.48 8.22 -5.21
C SER A 14 18.14 8.37 -3.72
N TRP A 15 19.17 8.31 -2.90
CA TRP A 15 19.09 8.67 -1.50
C TRP A 15 19.38 10.17 -1.35
N LEU A 16 18.45 10.87 -0.69
CA LEU A 16 18.52 12.30 -0.47
C LEU A 16 18.63 12.57 1.04
N GLU A 17 19.52 13.46 1.42
CA GLU A 17 19.63 14.03 2.76
C GLU A 17 19.16 15.48 2.71
N ASP A 18 18.69 16.02 3.84
CA ASP A 18 18.19 17.40 3.94
C ASP A 18 17.08 17.72 2.90
N HIS A 19 16.21 16.75 2.63
CA HIS A 19 15.06 16.90 1.73
C HIS A 19 13.75 16.62 2.46
N ALA A 20 12.67 17.18 1.91
CA ALA A 20 11.31 16.91 2.34
C ALA A 20 10.43 16.50 1.17
N LEU A 21 9.43 15.70 1.48
CA LEU A 21 8.31 15.38 0.63
C LEU A 21 7.21 16.42 0.85
N LEU A 22 6.82 17.14 -0.18
CA LEU A 22 5.67 18.04 -0.14
C LEU A 22 4.44 17.32 -0.64
N VAL A 23 3.39 17.31 0.17
CA VAL A 23 2.14 16.58 -0.10
C VAL A 23 0.99 17.55 -0.21
N ASP A 24 0.15 17.39 -1.24
CA ASP A 24 -1.09 18.15 -1.44
C ASP A 24 -2.27 17.17 -1.55
N GLY A 25 -3.07 17.10 -0.49
CA GLY A 25 -4.12 16.09 -0.36
C GLY A 25 -3.52 14.68 -0.40
N GLU A 26 -3.88 13.90 -1.41
CA GLU A 26 -3.42 12.52 -1.63
C GLU A 26 -2.23 12.42 -2.62
N HIS A 27 -1.69 13.55 -3.06
CA HIS A 27 -0.67 13.59 -4.10
C HIS A 27 0.67 14.11 -3.58
N ILE A 28 1.75 13.51 -4.06
CA ILE A 28 3.09 14.06 -3.90
C ILE A 28 3.21 15.24 -4.87
N ALA A 29 3.36 16.43 -4.31
CA ALA A 29 3.53 17.66 -5.10
C ALA A 29 4.98 17.85 -5.50
N ALA A 30 5.94 17.56 -4.61
CA ALA A 30 7.37 17.70 -4.88
C ALA A 30 8.21 16.92 -3.87
N VAL A 31 9.46 16.63 -4.25
CA VAL A 31 10.57 16.35 -3.36
C VAL A 31 11.57 17.47 -3.51
N LEU A 32 11.89 18.17 -2.45
CA LEU A 32 12.71 19.40 -2.52
C LEU A 32 13.62 19.54 -1.29
N PRO A 33 14.72 20.30 -1.41
CA PRO A 33 15.57 20.60 -0.27
C PRO A 33 14.77 21.23 0.89
N LEU A 34 15.12 20.91 2.12
CA LEU A 34 14.46 21.46 3.33
C LEU A 34 14.43 22.99 3.33
N ALA A 35 15.48 23.62 2.80
CA ALA A 35 15.58 25.08 2.69
C ALA A 35 14.57 25.71 1.72
N GLU A 36 13.99 24.93 0.82
CA GLU A 36 13.02 25.37 -0.18
C GLU A 36 11.56 25.06 0.24
N VAL A 37 11.36 24.38 1.38
CA VAL A 37 10.03 24.14 1.92
C VAL A 37 9.37 25.49 2.27
N PRO A 38 8.13 25.74 1.80
CA PRO A 38 7.41 26.96 2.16
C PRO A 38 7.31 27.10 3.69
N THR A 39 7.64 28.28 4.20
CA THR A 39 7.69 28.55 5.64
C THR A 39 6.33 28.47 6.35
N ASP A 40 5.26 28.56 5.60
CA ASP A 40 3.87 28.42 6.03
C ASP A 40 3.33 26.98 5.91
N ALA A 41 4.09 26.07 5.29
CA ALA A 41 3.69 24.67 5.19
C ALA A 41 3.89 23.94 6.54
N PRO A 42 2.82 23.36 7.12
CA PRO A 42 2.99 22.49 8.27
C PRO A 42 3.97 21.37 7.95
N THR A 43 4.98 21.20 8.81
CA THR A 43 6.04 20.22 8.60
C THR A 43 5.99 19.14 9.69
N THR A 44 5.97 17.88 9.28
CA THR A 44 6.16 16.72 10.16
C THR A 44 7.58 16.21 9.98
N ASP A 45 8.39 16.32 11.02
CA ASP A 45 9.74 15.75 11.04
C ASP A 45 9.70 14.36 11.67
N LEU A 46 10.12 13.35 10.89
CA LEU A 46 10.21 11.95 11.32
C LEU A 46 11.55 11.63 12.01
N GLY A 47 12.43 12.62 12.15
CA GLY A 47 13.71 12.47 12.83
C GLY A 47 14.64 11.47 12.13
N ASP A 48 15.20 10.53 12.90
CA ASP A 48 16.22 9.56 12.42
C ASP A 48 15.63 8.39 11.59
N MET A 49 14.47 8.61 10.98
CA MET A 49 13.82 7.64 10.10
C MET A 49 14.27 7.78 8.64
N THR A 50 13.89 6.78 7.86
CA THR A 50 14.00 6.81 6.40
C THR A 50 12.60 6.93 5.81
N LEU A 51 12.38 7.92 4.97
CA LEU A 51 11.15 8.07 4.19
C LEU A 51 11.34 7.46 2.81
N ALA A 52 10.44 6.60 2.39
CA ALA A 52 10.44 5.98 1.06
C ALA A 52 9.00 5.73 0.62
N ALA A 53 8.81 5.44 -0.67
CA ALA A 53 7.53 4.93 -1.15
C ALA A 53 7.16 3.62 -0.44
N GLY A 54 5.89 3.46 -0.12
CA GLY A 54 5.39 2.21 0.43
C GLY A 54 5.54 1.05 -0.56
N LEU A 55 5.74 -0.15 -0.03
CA LEU A 55 5.86 -1.35 -0.83
C LEU A 55 4.51 -1.72 -1.45
N ILE A 56 4.55 -2.25 -2.66
CA ILE A 56 3.40 -2.86 -3.33
C ILE A 56 3.68 -4.36 -3.45
N ASP A 57 2.84 -5.17 -2.83
CA ASP A 57 2.96 -6.62 -2.88
C ASP A 57 1.90 -7.18 -3.85
N ILE A 58 2.36 -7.75 -4.95
CA ILE A 58 1.51 -8.22 -6.05
C ILE A 58 1.06 -9.68 -5.91
N GLN A 59 1.48 -10.36 -4.82
CA GLN A 59 1.08 -11.75 -4.56
C GLN A 59 0.95 -12.00 -3.06
N VAL A 60 -0.26 -11.78 -2.52
CA VAL A 60 -0.55 -11.90 -1.10
C VAL A 60 -1.66 -12.92 -0.86
N ASN A 61 -1.28 -14.11 -0.39
CA ASN A 61 -2.22 -15.20 -0.10
C ASN A 61 -2.99 -15.02 1.21
N GLY A 62 -2.46 -14.19 2.12
CA GLY A 62 -3.10 -13.91 3.41
C GLY A 62 -2.25 -13.06 4.34
N GLY A 63 -2.78 -12.79 5.53
CA GLY A 63 -2.11 -12.01 6.57
C GLY A 63 -3.01 -11.87 7.80
N GLY A 64 -2.42 -11.53 8.95
CA GLY A 64 -3.20 -11.33 10.18
C GLY A 64 -3.99 -12.56 10.65
N GLY A 65 -3.54 -13.77 10.28
CA GLY A 65 -4.25 -15.02 10.60
C GLY A 65 -5.37 -15.38 9.59
N VAL A 66 -5.56 -14.60 8.54
CA VAL A 66 -6.55 -14.85 7.48
C VAL A 66 -5.83 -15.33 6.22
N MET A 67 -6.36 -16.41 5.61
CA MET A 67 -5.97 -16.86 4.28
C MET A 67 -7.11 -16.51 3.30
N PHE A 68 -6.78 -15.81 2.21
CA PHE A 68 -7.77 -15.24 1.32
C PHE A 68 -8.63 -16.30 0.59
N ASN A 69 -8.07 -17.47 0.27
CA ASN A 69 -8.87 -18.59 -0.27
C ASN A 69 -9.94 -19.10 0.71
N ILE A 70 -9.68 -18.99 2.04
CA ILE A 70 -10.57 -19.50 3.08
C ILE A 70 -11.62 -18.47 3.45
N ASP A 71 -11.22 -17.21 3.53
CA ASP A 71 -12.12 -16.08 3.83
C ASP A 71 -11.99 -14.99 2.75
N PRO A 72 -12.56 -15.22 1.55
CA PRO A 72 -12.57 -14.24 0.47
C PRO A 72 -13.67 -13.19 0.70
N SER A 73 -13.52 -12.41 1.76
CA SER A 73 -14.43 -11.32 2.14
C SER A 73 -13.73 -9.97 2.17
N ALA A 74 -14.50 -8.87 2.10
CA ALA A 74 -13.95 -7.53 2.25
C ALA A 74 -13.35 -7.32 3.66
N ASP A 75 -13.93 -7.92 4.69
CA ASP A 75 -13.42 -7.83 6.06
C ASP A 75 -12.13 -8.66 6.22
N GLY A 76 -12.05 -9.82 5.57
CA GLY A 76 -10.81 -10.60 5.45
C GLY A 76 -9.70 -9.78 4.77
N LEU A 77 -10.02 -9.07 3.68
CA LEU A 77 -9.08 -8.18 3.00
C LEU A 77 -8.61 -7.03 3.88
N ALA A 78 -9.51 -6.40 4.65
CA ALA A 78 -9.13 -5.35 5.59
C ALA A 78 -8.15 -5.87 6.67
N THR A 79 -8.35 -7.09 7.13
CA THR A 79 -7.42 -7.76 8.07
C THR A 79 -6.06 -8.01 7.44
N ILE A 80 -6.04 -8.55 6.22
CA ILE A 80 -4.81 -8.83 5.47
C ILE A 80 -4.04 -7.54 5.20
N THR A 81 -4.68 -6.51 4.64
CA THR A 81 -4.05 -5.22 4.35
C THR A 81 -3.46 -4.58 5.60
N SER A 82 -4.21 -4.59 6.71
CA SER A 82 -3.75 -4.05 7.99
C SER A 82 -2.50 -4.77 8.50
N ALA A 83 -2.43 -6.10 8.37
CA ALA A 83 -1.27 -6.88 8.78
C ALA A 83 -0.01 -6.54 7.98
N HIS A 84 -0.14 -6.41 6.65
CA HIS A 84 0.99 -6.08 5.78
C HIS A 84 1.45 -4.62 5.94
N ARG A 85 0.51 -3.70 6.22
CA ARG A 85 0.80 -2.28 6.43
C ARG A 85 1.76 -2.03 7.58
N GLN A 86 1.75 -2.85 8.62
CA GLN A 86 2.67 -2.76 9.76
C GLN A 86 4.15 -2.93 9.35
N TYR A 87 4.41 -3.52 8.18
CA TYR A 87 5.76 -3.76 7.65
C TYR A 87 6.09 -2.89 6.44
N GLY A 88 5.27 -1.86 6.17
CA GLY A 88 5.53 -0.89 5.10
C GLY A 88 4.90 -1.22 3.75
N THR A 89 4.11 -2.30 3.64
CA THR A 89 3.32 -2.57 2.44
C THR A 89 2.07 -1.70 2.44
N THR A 90 1.96 -0.77 1.51
CA THR A 90 0.84 0.17 1.41
C THR A 90 -0.23 -0.28 0.43
N ALA A 91 0.11 -1.20 -0.47
CA ALA A 91 -0.85 -1.74 -1.43
C ALA A 91 -0.56 -3.22 -1.72
N ILE A 92 -1.62 -3.99 -1.94
CA ILE A 92 -1.54 -5.42 -2.22
C ILE A 92 -2.43 -5.82 -3.40
N MET A 93 -2.05 -6.92 -4.05
CA MET A 93 -2.96 -7.72 -4.85
C MET A 93 -3.23 -9.04 -4.09
N PRO A 94 -4.39 -9.16 -3.40
CA PRO A 94 -4.74 -10.42 -2.76
C PRO A 94 -4.80 -11.52 -3.79
N THR A 95 -4.27 -12.68 -3.40
CA THR A 95 -4.05 -13.80 -4.31
C THR A 95 -4.95 -14.97 -3.95
N VAL A 96 -5.68 -15.47 -4.95
CA VAL A 96 -6.39 -16.74 -4.89
C VAL A 96 -5.59 -17.76 -5.68
N ILE A 97 -5.12 -18.80 -4.98
CA ILE A 97 -4.53 -19.97 -5.63
C ILE A 97 -5.62 -20.80 -6.30
N SER A 98 -5.24 -21.79 -7.11
CA SER A 98 -6.16 -22.67 -7.83
C SER A 98 -7.25 -23.20 -6.92
N ASP A 99 -8.49 -22.91 -7.25
CA ASP A 99 -9.69 -23.29 -6.51
C ASP A 99 -10.88 -23.38 -7.46
N THR A 100 -12.07 -23.69 -6.92
CA THR A 100 -13.30 -23.74 -7.70
C THR A 100 -13.65 -22.37 -8.28
N ALA A 101 -14.36 -22.35 -9.39
CA ALA A 101 -14.85 -21.11 -10.00
C ALA A 101 -15.71 -20.29 -9.02
N ALA A 102 -16.41 -20.96 -8.11
CA ALA A 102 -17.21 -20.29 -7.08
C ALA A 102 -16.35 -19.48 -6.10
N VAL A 103 -15.23 -20.05 -5.63
CA VAL A 103 -14.29 -19.35 -4.75
C VAL A 103 -13.64 -18.18 -5.48
N GLN A 104 -13.19 -18.37 -6.71
CA GLN A 104 -12.61 -17.31 -7.53
C GLN A 104 -13.59 -16.16 -7.76
N GLN A 105 -14.86 -16.45 -8.05
CA GLN A 105 -15.90 -15.42 -8.22
C GLN A 105 -16.19 -14.68 -6.91
N THR A 106 -16.23 -15.41 -5.78
CA THR A 106 -16.43 -14.79 -4.46
C THR A 106 -15.26 -13.85 -4.13
N ALA A 107 -14.03 -14.25 -4.41
CA ALA A 107 -12.85 -13.41 -4.22
C ALA A 107 -12.87 -12.16 -5.11
N ALA A 108 -13.29 -12.29 -6.37
CA ALA A 108 -13.42 -11.15 -7.27
C ALA A 108 -14.46 -10.14 -6.76
N ASN A 109 -15.60 -10.64 -6.26
CA ASN A 109 -16.63 -9.80 -5.66
C ASN A 109 -16.09 -9.11 -4.39
N ALA A 110 -15.38 -9.84 -3.52
CA ALA A 110 -14.78 -9.27 -2.30
C ALA A 110 -13.80 -8.13 -2.60
N VAL A 111 -12.96 -8.28 -3.64
CA VAL A 111 -12.05 -7.20 -4.09
C VAL A 111 -12.85 -6.00 -4.58
N SER A 112 -13.88 -6.21 -5.41
CA SER A 112 -14.75 -5.14 -5.90
C SER A 112 -15.46 -4.41 -4.75
N ASP A 113 -15.95 -5.15 -3.77
CA ASP A 113 -16.61 -4.59 -2.59
C ASP A 113 -15.64 -3.79 -1.71
N ALA A 114 -14.41 -4.30 -1.51
CA ALA A 114 -13.38 -3.59 -0.76
C ALA A 114 -13.01 -2.27 -1.43
N GLN A 115 -12.81 -2.27 -2.75
CA GLN A 115 -12.54 -1.06 -3.53
C GLN A 115 -13.72 -0.07 -3.48
N ALA A 116 -14.96 -0.56 -3.59
CA ALA A 116 -16.16 0.27 -3.50
C ALA A 116 -16.35 0.91 -2.11
N ARG A 117 -15.89 0.24 -1.05
CA ARG A 117 -15.85 0.79 0.33
C ARG A 117 -14.71 1.77 0.56
N GLY A 118 -13.82 1.96 -0.41
CA GLY A 118 -12.64 2.80 -0.28
C GLY A 118 -11.55 2.15 0.59
N GLU A 119 -11.49 0.81 0.66
CA GLU A 119 -10.42 0.12 1.39
C GLU A 119 -9.08 0.42 0.72
N ALA A 120 -8.27 1.23 1.42
CA ALA A 120 -7.00 1.69 0.89
C ALA A 120 -6.01 0.53 0.76
N GLY A 121 -5.39 0.43 -0.42
CA GLY A 121 -4.32 -0.52 -0.67
C GLY A 121 -4.76 -1.84 -1.31
N VAL A 122 -6.04 -2.04 -1.66
CA VAL A 122 -6.48 -3.18 -2.48
C VAL A 122 -6.48 -2.77 -3.95
N LEU A 123 -5.45 -3.16 -4.72
CA LEU A 123 -5.27 -2.71 -6.11
C LEU A 123 -6.07 -3.54 -7.12
N GLY A 124 -6.28 -4.82 -6.84
CA GLY A 124 -6.93 -5.76 -7.73
C GLY A 124 -6.85 -7.16 -7.19
N LEU A 125 -7.14 -8.15 -8.02
CA LEU A 125 -7.06 -9.57 -7.70
C LEU A 125 -5.94 -10.23 -8.49
N HIS A 126 -5.13 -11.05 -7.82
CA HIS A 126 -4.20 -11.97 -8.47
C HIS A 126 -4.80 -13.38 -8.46
N LEU A 127 -4.93 -13.98 -9.62
CA LEU A 127 -5.33 -15.39 -9.78
C LEU A 127 -4.10 -16.23 -10.11
N GLU A 128 -3.70 -17.08 -9.17
CA GLU A 128 -2.63 -18.05 -9.34
C GLU A 128 -3.25 -19.39 -9.82
N GLY A 129 -3.32 -19.56 -11.11
CA GLY A 129 -4.04 -20.66 -11.75
C GLY A 129 -5.44 -20.23 -12.22
N PRO A 130 -6.30 -21.19 -12.64
CA PRO A 130 -6.17 -22.66 -12.53
C PRO A 130 -5.37 -23.31 -13.66
N HIS A 131 -4.90 -22.57 -14.64
CA HIS A 131 -4.19 -23.12 -15.80
C HIS A 131 -2.67 -22.98 -15.60
N PHE A 132 -2.02 -24.11 -15.37
CA PHE A 132 -0.57 -24.20 -15.34
C PHE A 132 -0.14 -25.09 -16.51
N ASP A 133 0.91 -24.68 -17.23
CA ASP A 133 1.60 -25.51 -18.23
C ASP A 133 2.61 -26.45 -17.57
#